data_3a3482f52dba400bd843a4265f24f37e
#
_entry.id   3a3482f52dba400bd843a4265f24f37e
#
_cell.length_a   1.000
_cell.length_b   1.000
_cell.length_c   1.000
_cell.angle_alpha   90.00
_cell.angle_beta   90.00
_cell.angle_gamma   90.00
#
_symmetry.space_group_name_H-M   'P 1'
#
loop_
_entity.id
_entity.type
_entity.pdbx_description
1 polymer ?
#
loop_
_entity_poly.entity_id
_entity_poly.type
_entity_poly.pdbx_seq_one_letter_code
_entity_poly.pdbx_strand_id
1 'polypeptide(L)'
;MEHNVLNETTRFHSRILSSYLKAESHNLRSYVYLEVMSYEVALFDLDSTLFDSALSEKLALKASVEHYAISLTNEFLSQYKIINTQLWLDFEQGTITLDQLRVERFSRLCQRLNLTIPPHELADLYEGNLGISGKLYAGATELLALIKQTAKTGLITNGLESVQKARLRHFNLYQYFDAILISGECGLAKPDPAIFQSSLDLLNHEHVDSVLMIGDSLSSDIAGANNFGIDSCWYNPKRLKLQSNISPTFTVYSLQEIANLF
;
A
#
# COMPACT_ATOMS: atom_id res chain seq x y z
N MET A 1 2.03 10.12 -31.59
CA MET A 1 2.13 9.54 -30.25
C MET A 1 3.05 10.37 -29.31
N GLU A 2 3.17 11.67 -29.57
CA GLU A 2 4.08 12.58 -28.81
C GLU A 2 3.35 13.65 -27.98
N HIS A 3 2.01 13.62 -27.92
CA HIS A 3 1.26 14.69 -27.26
C HIS A 3 0.88 14.45 -25.79
N ASN A 4 1.08 13.24 -25.23
CA ASN A 4 0.66 12.96 -23.84
C ASN A 4 1.77 13.03 -22.78
N VAL A 5 3.04 13.03 -23.18
CA VAL A 5 4.16 13.16 -22.22
C VAL A 5 4.36 14.62 -21.77
N LEU A 6 3.88 15.58 -22.56
CA LEU A 6 4.00 17.01 -22.29
C LEU A 6 3.02 17.53 -21.22
N ASN A 7 1.93 16.80 -20.91
CA ASN A 7 0.91 17.30 -19.96
C ASN A 7 1.26 17.06 -18.49
N GLU A 8 2.03 16.04 -18.14
CA GLU A 8 2.36 15.73 -16.74
C GLU A 8 3.56 16.54 -16.25
N THR A 9 4.56 16.68 -17.08
CA THR A 9 5.67 17.63 -16.85
C THR A 9 5.16 19.08 -16.82
N THR A 10 4.08 19.37 -17.52
CA THR A 10 3.48 20.71 -17.63
C THR A 10 2.71 21.12 -16.37
N ARG A 11 2.10 20.20 -15.63
CA ARG A 11 1.46 20.52 -14.34
C ARG A 11 2.49 20.83 -13.25
N PHE A 12 3.56 20.07 -13.19
CA PHE A 12 4.68 20.32 -12.28
C PHE A 12 5.38 21.66 -12.64
N HIS A 13 5.64 21.89 -13.94
CA HIS A 13 6.22 23.15 -14.41
C HIS A 13 5.24 24.33 -14.37
N SER A 14 3.92 24.13 -14.51
CA SER A 14 2.97 25.24 -14.44
C SER A 14 2.76 25.75 -13.02
N ARG A 15 2.86 24.92 -11.99
CA ARG A 15 2.87 25.36 -10.59
C ARG A 15 4.19 26.09 -10.26
N ILE A 16 5.33 25.64 -10.77
CA ILE A 16 6.63 26.32 -10.64
C ILE A 16 6.67 27.60 -11.48
N LEU A 17 6.17 27.61 -12.73
CA LEU A 17 6.17 28.78 -13.62
C LEU A 17 5.16 29.85 -13.21
N SER A 18 4.04 29.49 -12.59
CA SER A 18 3.09 30.48 -12.06
C SER A 18 3.70 31.32 -10.94
N SER A 19 4.67 30.80 -10.18
CA SER A 19 5.44 31.55 -9.19
C SER A 19 6.56 32.40 -9.83
N TYR A 20 7.13 31.99 -10.97
CA TYR A 20 8.15 32.75 -11.69
C TYR A 20 7.59 33.93 -12.47
N LEU A 21 6.41 33.85 -13.07
CA LEU A 21 5.81 34.89 -13.89
C LEU A 21 5.21 36.08 -13.11
N LYS A 22 5.06 35.94 -11.77
CA LYS A 22 4.66 37.06 -10.89
C LYS A 22 5.82 37.93 -10.44
N ALA A 23 7.08 37.60 -10.76
CA ALA A 23 8.29 38.26 -10.26
C ALA A 23 8.86 39.34 -11.18
N GLU A 24 8.33 39.58 -12.38
CA GLU A 24 8.92 40.54 -13.37
C GLU A 24 8.36 41.95 -13.36
N SER A 25 7.57 42.37 -12.41
CA SER A 25 7.15 43.77 -12.29
C SER A 25 7.47 44.40 -10.94
N HIS A 26 8.47 45.29 -10.96
CA HIS A 26 8.88 46.25 -9.92
C HIS A 26 9.87 45.76 -8.85
N ASN A 27 11.09 46.20 -9.09
CA ASN A 27 12.21 46.56 -8.20
C ASN A 27 11.90 46.56 -6.69
N LEU A 28 11.94 45.42 -6.05
CA LEU A 28 12.10 45.22 -4.62
C LEU A 28 12.66 43.80 -4.41
N ARG A 29 13.72 43.69 -3.62
CA ARG A 29 14.28 42.42 -3.14
C ARG A 29 13.21 41.62 -2.40
N SER A 30 12.32 40.96 -3.11
CA SER A 30 11.46 39.94 -2.58
C SER A 30 12.20 38.63 -2.70
N TYR A 31 12.62 38.08 -1.57
CA TYR A 31 12.96 36.69 -1.45
C TYR A 31 11.68 35.94 -1.78
N VAL A 32 11.59 35.36 -2.98
CA VAL A 32 10.58 34.38 -3.31
C VAL A 32 10.95 33.15 -2.47
N TYR A 33 10.28 32.97 -1.35
CA TYR A 33 10.24 31.68 -0.71
C TYR A 33 9.57 30.76 -1.74
N LEU A 34 10.35 29.91 -2.39
CA LEU A 34 9.82 28.69 -2.95
C LEU A 34 9.21 27.97 -1.73
N GLU A 35 7.90 28.00 -1.59
CA GLU A 35 7.22 27.01 -0.78
C GLU A 35 7.54 25.67 -1.44
N VAL A 36 8.57 25.01 -0.93
CA VAL A 36 8.78 23.59 -1.17
C VAL A 36 7.52 22.96 -0.61
N MET A 37 6.66 22.44 -1.47
CA MET A 37 5.47 21.72 -1.05
C MET A 37 5.97 20.50 -0.27
N SER A 38 6.03 20.65 1.05
CA SER A 38 6.36 19.59 1.96
C SER A 38 5.06 18.91 2.34
N TYR A 39 4.95 17.61 2.13
CA TYR A 39 3.82 16.87 2.65
C TYR A 39 3.87 16.84 4.17
N GLU A 40 2.73 17.16 4.79
CA GLU A 40 2.57 17.14 6.25
C GLU A 40 2.10 15.78 6.75
N VAL A 41 1.54 14.95 5.86
CA VAL A 41 1.05 13.60 6.15
C VAL A 41 1.54 12.63 5.09
N ALA A 42 2.14 11.53 5.55
CA ALA A 42 2.48 10.36 4.77
C ALA A 42 1.55 9.19 5.15
N LEU A 43 0.70 8.76 4.24
CA LEU A 43 -0.10 7.55 4.40
C LEU A 43 0.59 6.40 3.69
N PHE A 44 0.88 5.32 4.40
CA PHE A 44 1.56 4.16 3.86
C PHE A 44 0.61 2.97 3.74
N ASP A 45 0.73 2.23 2.65
CA ASP A 45 0.38 0.83 2.61
C ASP A 45 1.49 -0.03 3.23
N LEU A 46 1.16 -1.27 3.62
CA LEU A 46 2.10 -2.19 4.25
C LEU A 46 2.61 -3.26 3.27
N ASP A 47 1.69 -4.06 2.72
CA ASP A 47 1.99 -5.27 1.96
C ASP A 47 2.53 -4.95 0.57
N SER A 48 3.73 -5.46 0.24
CA SER A 48 4.47 -5.14 -1.00
C SER A 48 4.96 -3.69 -1.13
N THR A 49 4.68 -2.84 -0.15
CA THR A 49 5.18 -1.46 -0.06
C THR A 49 6.33 -1.35 0.95
N LEU A 50 6.09 -1.68 2.21
CA LEU A 50 7.12 -1.70 3.28
C LEU A 50 7.54 -3.12 3.63
N PHE A 51 6.71 -4.10 3.34
CA PHE A 51 6.84 -5.49 3.76
C PHE A 51 6.80 -6.45 2.55
N ASP A 52 7.71 -7.43 2.54
CA ASP A 52 7.78 -8.48 1.53
C ASP A 52 6.68 -9.53 1.75
N SER A 53 5.47 -9.17 1.34
CA SER A 53 4.28 -10.02 1.47
C SER A 53 4.40 -11.31 0.67
N ALA A 54 5.05 -11.29 -0.49
CA ALA A 54 5.24 -12.49 -1.30
C ALA A 54 6.14 -13.53 -0.60
N LEU A 55 7.20 -13.09 0.08
CA LEU A 55 8.02 -13.95 0.92
C LEU A 55 7.23 -14.47 2.12
N SER A 56 6.46 -13.60 2.78
CA SER A 56 5.62 -13.95 3.93
C SER A 56 4.60 -15.03 3.55
N GLU A 57 3.86 -14.84 2.47
CA GLU A 57 2.90 -15.82 1.95
C GLU A 57 3.56 -17.18 1.67
N LYS A 58 4.72 -17.17 1.01
CA LYS A 58 5.46 -18.40 0.70
C LYS A 58 5.89 -19.15 1.96
N LEU A 59 6.41 -18.43 2.96
CA LEU A 59 6.86 -19.03 4.22
C LEU A 59 5.66 -19.55 5.04
N ALA A 60 4.59 -18.78 5.11
CA ALA A 60 3.38 -19.17 5.80
C ALA A 60 2.71 -20.39 5.15
N LEU A 61 2.59 -20.41 3.82
CA LEU A 61 2.10 -21.58 3.08
C LEU A 61 2.95 -22.81 3.38
N LYS A 62 4.29 -22.66 3.31
CA LYS A 62 5.19 -23.77 3.59
C LYS A 62 4.95 -24.38 4.97
N ALA A 63 4.98 -23.53 6.00
CA ALA A 63 4.75 -23.98 7.38
C ALA A 63 3.38 -24.64 7.56
N SER A 64 2.35 -24.10 6.90
CA SER A 64 0.98 -24.60 7.03
C SER A 64 0.77 -25.95 6.35
N VAL A 65 1.32 -26.17 5.14
CA VAL A 65 1.14 -27.44 4.43
C VAL A 65 2.06 -28.54 4.95
N GLU A 66 3.25 -28.19 5.49
CA GLU A 66 4.14 -29.13 6.16
C GLU A 66 3.49 -29.80 7.39
N HIS A 67 2.55 -29.10 8.06
CA HIS A 67 1.72 -29.68 9.13
C HIS A 67 0.94 -30.92 8.67
N TYR A 68 0.54 -30.97 7.40
CA TYR A 68 -0.15 -32.09 6.77
C TYR A 68 0.79 -33.02 5.97
N ALA A 69 2.10 -32.96 6.21
CA ALA A 69 3.11 -33.71 5.45
C ALA A 69 3.06 -33.48 3.93
N ILE A 70 2.57 -32.31 3.48
CA ILE A 70 2.51 -31.91 2.08
C ILE A 70 3.71 -31.02 1.75
N SER A 71 4.37 -31.31 0.64
CA SER A 71 5.47 -30.47 0.14
C SER A 71 4.93 -29.29 -0.63
N LEU A 72 5.46 -28.10 -0.34
CA LEU A 72 5.15 -26.88 -1.10
C LEU A 72 5.83 -26.92 -2.48
N THR A 73 5.08 -27.24 -3.53
CA THR A 73 5.56 -27.30 -4.89
C THR A 73 5.41 -25.97 -5.63
N ASN A 74 6.09 -25.79 -6.76
CA ASN A 74 5.89 -24.62 -7.63
C ASN A 74 4.45 -24.56 -8.19
N GLU A 75 3.83 -25.70 -8.44
CA GLU A 75 2.44 -25.80 -8.87
C GLU A 75 1.51 -25.25 -7.77
N PHE A 76 1.71 -25.69 -6.51
CA PHE A 76 0.96 -25.20 -5.37
C PHE A 76 1.03 -23.66 -5.26
N LEU A 77 2.24 -23.11 -5.30
CA LEU A 77 2.46 -21.67 -5.24
C LEU A 77 1.79 -20.92 -6.41
N SER A 78 1.87 -21.47 -7.61
CA SER A 78 1.26 -20.88 -8.81
C SER A 78 -0.27 -20.86 -8.69
N GLN A 79 -0.89 -21.98 -8.30
CA GLN A 79 -2.35 -22.07 -8.12
C GLN A 79 -2.83 -21.17 -6.98
N TYR A 80 -2.11 -21.16 -5.85
CA TYR A 80 -2.41 -20.25 -4.75
C TYR A 80 -2.40 -18.79 -5.22
N LYS A 81 -1.34 -18.37 -5.92
CA LYS A 81 -1.21 -16.99 -6.38
C LYS A 81 -2.36 -16.57 -7.30
N ILE A 82 -2.75 -17.41 -8.26
CA ILE A 82 -3.88 -17.14 -9.17
C ILE A 82 -5.17 -16.94 -8.38
N ILE A 83 -5.47 -17.88 -7.48
CA ILE A 83 -6.69 -17.85 -6.66
C ILE A 83 -6.68 -16.64 -5.73
N ASN A 84 -5.57 -16.42 -5.03
CA ASN A 84 -5.45 -15.32 -4.06
C ASN A 84 -5.57 -13.95 -4.73
N THR A 85 -4.93 -13.75 -5.88
CA THR A 85 -5.04 -12.50 -6.64
C THR A 85 -6.48 -12.22 -7.06
N GLN A 86 -7.22 -13.24 -7.57
CA GLN A 86 -8.61 -13.05 -7.95
C GLN A 86 -9.50 -12.70 -6.75
N LEU A 87 -9.31 -13.37 -5.61
CA LEU A 87 -10.10 -13.10 -4.42
C LEU A 87 -9.84 -11.71 -3.81
N TRP A 88 -8.62 -11.21 -3.91
CA TRP A 88 -8.33 -9.82 -3.52
C TRP A 88 -9.02 -8.81 -4.43
N LEU A 89 -9.07 -9.05 -5.76
CA LEU A 89 -9.83 -8.22 -6.69
C LEU A 89 -11.34 -8.27 -6.38
N ASP A 90 -11.87 -9.46 -6.10
CA ASP A 90 -13.28 -9.66 -5.71
C ASP A 90 -13.59 -8.88 -4.41
N PHE A 91 -12.68 -8.86 -3.45
CA PHE A 91 -12.80 -8.08 -2.21
C PHE A 91 -12.77 -6.56 -2.48
N GLU A 92 -11.82 -6.06 -3.27
CA GLU A 92 -11.74 -4.65 -3.65
C GLU A 92 -13.01 -4.16 -4.39
N GLN A 93 -13.67 -5.05 -5.11
CA GLN A 93 -14.97 -4.80 -5.77
C GLN A 93 -16.17 -4.95 -4.84
N GLY A 94 -15.96 -5.34 -3.58
CA GLY A 94 -17.04 -5.55 -2.61
C GLY A 94 -17.91 -6.78 -2.86
N THR A 95 -17.48 -7.73 -3.72
CA THR A 95 -18.25 -8.94 -4.06
C THR A 95 -18.09 -10.06 -3.03
N ILE A 96 -17.03 -10.01 -2.23
CA ILE A 96 -16.79 -10.93 -1.10
C ILE A 96 -16.29 -10.16 0.12
N THR A 97 -16.46 -10.74 1.31
CA THR A 97 -15.92 -10.24 2.57
C THR A 97 -14.51 -10.80 2.83
N LEU A 98 -13.76 -10.20 3.78
CA LEU A 98 -12.46 -10.75 4.22
C LEU A 98 -12.60 -12.16 4.83
N ASP A 99 -13.68 -12.42 5.56
CA ASP A 99 -13.94 -13.74 6.12
C ASP A 99 -14.17 -14.80 5.03
N GLN A 100 -14.90 -14.43 3.97
CA GLN A 100 -15.07 -15.28 2.81
C GLN A 100 -13.73 -15.49 2.08
N LEU A 101 -12.97 -14.43 1.80
CA LEU A 101 -11.67 -14.50 1.17
C LEU A 101 -10.72 -15.42 1.93
N ARG A 102 -10.70 -15.33 3.26
CA ARG A 102 -9.87 -16.11 4.17
C ARG A 102 -10.00 -17.61 3.95
N VAL A 103 -11.21 -18.13 3.87
CA VAL A 103 -11.48 -19.57 3.72
C VAL A 103 -11.54 -20.00 2.26
N GLU A 104 -12.15 -19.18 1.40
CA GLU A 104 -12.40 -19.50 0.00
C GLU A 104 -11.11 -19.73 -0.79
N ARG A 105 -10.01 -19.00 -0.46
CA ARG A 105 -8.71 -19.24 -1.11
C ARG A 105 -8.23 -20.67 -0.94
N PHE A 106 -8.45 -21.27 0.23
CA PHE A 106 -8.04 -22.63 0.51
C PHE A 106 -9.08 -23.65 0.04
N SER A 107 -10.36 -23.31 0.05
CA SER A 107 -11.42 -24.12 -0.54
C SER A 107 -11.14 -24.38 -2.03
N ARG A 108 -10.92 -23.31 -2.80
CA ARG A 108 -10.57 -23.40 -4.22
C ARG A 108 -9.23 -24.09 -4.46
N LEU A 109 -8.24 -23.83 -3.61
CA LEU A 109 -6.91 -24.43 -3.73
C LEU A 109 -6.94 -25.94 -3.46
N CYS A 110 -7.60 -26.38 -2.39
CA CYS A 110 -7.76 -27.79 -2.07
C CYS A 110 -8.51 -28.53 -3.18
N GLN A 111 -9.59 -27.95 -3.68
CA GLN A 111 -10.32 -28.51 -4.81
C GLN A 111 -9.43 -28.63 -6.07
N ARG A 112 -8.67 -27.56 -6.39
CA ARG A 112 -7.81 -27.50 -7.59
C ARG A 112 -6.68 -28.52 -7.57
N LEU A 113 -6.13 -28.78 -6.38
CA LEU A 113 -4.99 -29.68 -6.18
C LEU A 113 -5.39 -31.05 -5.63
N ASN A 114 -6.70 -31.36 -5.54
CA ASN A 114 -7.26 -32.59 -4.97
C ASN A 114 -6.70 -32.92 -3.57
N LEU A 115 -6.61 -31.89 -2.69
CA LEU A 115 -6.15 -32.07 -1.32
C LEU A 115 -7.32 -32.40 -0.40
N THR A 116 -7.08 -33.28 0.57
CA THR A 116 -8.08 -33.71 1.56
C THR A 116 -7.97 -32.94 2.89
N ILE A 117 -7.40 -31.73 2.84
CA ILE A 117 -7.27 -30.86 4.01
C ILE A 117 -8.56 -30.07 4.20
N PRO A 118 -9.10 -29.94 5.42
CA PRO A 118 -10.21 -29.03 5.69
C PRO A 118 -9.78 -27.57 5.43
N PRO A 119 -10.44 -26.85 4.50
CA PRO A 119 -9.98 -25.51 4.08
C PRO A 119 -9.89 -24.48 5.22
N HIS A 120 -10.79 -24.52 6.20
CA HIS A 120 -10.77 -23.60 7.33
C HIS A 120 -9.62 -23.90 8.32
N GLU A 121 -9.25 -25.17 8.54
CA GLU A 121 -8.08 -25.50 9.35
C GLU A 121 -6.79 -25.02 8.68
N LEU A 122 -6.67 -25.20 7.36
CA LEU A 122 -5.54 -24.68 6.61
C LEU A 122 -5.51 -23.15 6.64
N ALA A 123 -6.68 -22.49 6.59
CA ALA A 123 -6.78 -21.03 6.71
C ALA A 123 -6.31 -20.55 8.09
N ASP A 124 -6.69 -21.23 9.18
CA ASP A 124 -6.27 -20.88 10.54
C ASP A 124 -4.75 -21.01 10.72
N LEU A 125 -4.18 -22.14 10.25
CA LEU A 125 -2.74 -22.34 10.29
C LEU A 125 -1.97 -21.31 9.46
N TYR A 126 -2.47 -21.02 8.26
CA TYR A 126 -1.87 -20.04 7.38
C TYR A 126 -1.90 -18.64 8.00
N GLU A 127 -3.02 -18.21 8.54
CA GLU A 127 -3.21 -16.92 9.20
C GLU A 127 -2.23 -16.76 10.37
N GLY A 128 -2.15 -17.79 11.25
CA GLY A 128 -1.20 -17.78 12.37
C GLY A 128 0.25 -17.65 11.93
N ASN A 129 0.64 -18.30 10.83
CA ASN A 129 1.98 -18.21 10.28
C ASN A 129 2.23 -16.89 9.53
N LEU A 130 1.22 -16.34 8.84
CA LEU A 130 1.34 -15.17 7.97
C LEU A 130 1.74 -13.91 8.75
N GLY A 131 1.20 -13.72 9.95
CA GLY A 131 1.47 -12.55 10.77
C GLY A 131 2.90 -12.47 11.34
N ILE A 132 3.62 -13.60 11.37
CA ILE A 132 4.99 -13.67 11.94
C ILE A 132 6.06 -14.06 10.93
N SER A 133 5.67 -14.38 9.70
CA SER A 133 6.58 -14.78 8.61
C SER A 133 6.96 -13.59 7.75
N GLY A 134 8.13 -13.67 7.09
CA GLY A 134 8.56 -12.66 6.11
C GLY A 134 9.57 -11.67 6.68
N LYS A 135 9.66 -10.51 6.06
CA LYS A 135 10.58 -9.43 6.44
C LYS A 135 10.14 -8.09 5.86
N LEU A 136 10.61 -7.00 6.45
CA LEU A 136 10.53 -5.67 5.84
C LEU A 136 11.48 -5.58 4.64
N TYR A 137 11.14 -4.74 3.69
CA TYR A 137 12.11 -4.33 2.67
C TYR A 137 13.26 -3.56 3.30
N ALA A 138 14.46 -3.71 2.73
CA ALA A 138 15.64 -2.98 3.19
C ALA A 138 15.41 -1.46 3.09
N GLY A 139 15.68 -0.75 4.17
CA GLY A 139 15.47 0.70 4.26
C GLY A 139 14.06 1.13 4.69
N ALA A 140 13.11 0.20 4.93
CA ALA A 140 11.74 0.57 5.31
C ALA A 140 11.68 1.27 6.67
N THR A 141 12.37 0.77 7.66
CA THR A 141 12.41 1.37 9.01
C THR A 141 13.14 2.70 9.03
N GLU A 142 14.22 2.81 8.26
CA GLU A 142 14.98 4.05 8.08
C GLU A 142 14.14 5.13 7.40
N LEU A 143 13.39 4.76 6.35
CA LEU A 143 12.46 5.66 5.67
C LEU A 143 11.37 6.17 6.63
N LEU A 144 10.71 5.26 7.36
CA LEU A 144 9.66 5.63 8.30
C LEU A 144 10.19 6.53 9.42
N ALA A 145 11.38 6.23 9.96
CA ALA A 145 12.01 7.06 10.98
C ALA A 145 12.40 8.46 10.47
N LEU A 146 12.79 8.56 9.19
CA LEU A 146 13.11 9.83 8.56
C LEU A 146 11.86 10.69 8.36
N ILE A 147 10.82 10.12 7.73
CA ILE A 147 9.58 10.86 7.42
C ILE A 147 8.88 11.31 8.71
N LYS A 148 8.89 10.48 9.76
CA LYS A 148 8.28 10.84 11.06
C LYS A 148 8.92 12.07 11.72
N GLN A 149 10.09 12.54 11.28
CA GLN A 149 10.70 13.77 11.78
C GLN A 149 10.07 15.03 11.18
N THR A 150 9.44 14.92 10.01
CA THR A 150 8.94 16.07 9.23
C THR A 150 7.45 16.01 8.95
N ALA A 151 6.84 14.82 8.98
CA ALA A 151 5.43 14.59 8.67
C ALA A 151 4.78 13.63 9.67
N LYS A 152 3.45 13.75 9.85
CA LYS A 152 2.66 12.72 10.50
C LYS A 152 2.59 11.48 9.63
N THR A 153 2.60 10.30 10.25
CA THR A 153 2.61 9.04 9.53
C THR A 153 1.37 8.22 9.85
N GLY A 154 0.66 7.80 8.81
CA GLY A 154 -0.47 6.88 8.89
C GLY A 154 -0.20 5.58 8.16
N LEU A 155 -0.75 4.48 8.66
CA LEU A 155 -0.81 3.20 7.97
C LEU A 155 -2.25 2.89 7.58
N ILE A 156 -2.48 2.58 6.32
CA ILE A 156 -3.77 2.10 5.80
C ILE A 156 -3.53 0.79 5.07
N THR A 157 -3.96 -0.32 5.65
CA THR A 157 -3.72 -1.66 5.08
C THR A 157 -4.99 -2.46 4.92
N ASN A 158 -5.17 -3.04 3.71
CA ASN A 158 -6.22 -4.02 3.47
C ASN A 158 -5.73 -5.39 3.96
N GLY A 159 -6.48 -6.01 4.89
CA GLY A 159 -6.13 -7.32 5.41
C GLY A 159 -6.88 -7.72 6.67
N LEU A 160 -6.69 -8.97 7.06
CA LEU A 160 -7.24 -9.51 8.30
C LEU A 160 -6.62 -8.83 9.52
N GLU A 161 -7.46 -8.44 10.46
CA GLU A 161 -7.05 -7.76 11.70
C GLU A 161 -5.97 -8.54 12.46
N SER A 162 -6.20 -9.84 12.66
CA SER A 162 -5.30 -10.74 13.38
C SER A 162 -3.90 -10.78 12.76
N VAL A 163 -3.83 -10.89 11.42
CA VAL A 163 -2.57 -10.96 10.66
C VAL A 163 -1.82 -9.63 10.75
N GLN A 164 -2.51 -8.51 10.45
CA GLN A 164 -1.84 -7.21 10.43
C GLN A 164 -1.38 -6.79 11.83
N LYS A 165 -2.20 -7.02 12.87
CA LYS A 165 -1.79 -6.74 14.25
C LYS A 165 -0.60 -7.62 14.71
N ALA A 166 -0.58 -8.90 14.34
CA ALA A 166 0.54 -9.79 14.64
C ALA A 166 1.82 -9.30 13.94
N ARG A 167 1.73 -8.92 12.67
CA ARG A 167 2.85 -8.37 11.87
C ARG A 167 3.38 -7.07 12.46
N LEU A 168 2.50 -6.12 12.78
CA LEU A 168 2.89 -4.84 13.37
C LEU A 168 3.63 -5.02 14.70
N ARG A 169 3.20 -5.99 15.53
CA ARG A 169 3.90 -6.34 16.78
C ARG A 169 5.23 -7.02 16.53
N HIS A 170 5.24 -8.06 15.68
CA HIS A 170 6.42 -8.89 15.43
C HIS A 170 7.59 -8.08 14.85
N PHE A 171 7.28 -7.14 13.95
CA PHE A 171 8.29 -6.28 13.30
C PHE A 171 8.44 -4.90 13.97
N ASN A 172 7.86 -4.68 15.15
CA ASN A 172 7.94 -3.43 15.92
C ASN A 172 7.53 -2.18 15.11
N LEU A 173 6.46 -2.27 14.31
CA LEU A 173 6.05 -1.20 13.41
C LEU A 173 5.17 -0.14 14.07
N TYR A 174 4.49 -0.43 15.16
CA TYR A 174 3.59 0.52 15.85
C TYR A 174 4.24 1.87 16.16
N GLN A 175 5.54 1.87 16.50
CA GLN A 175 6.27 3.08 16.87
C GLN A 175 6.43 4.10 15.74
N TYR A 176 6.28 3.65 14.49
CA TYR A 176 6.48 4.50 13.32
C TYR A 176 5.20 5.19 12.85
N PHE A 177 4.02 4.82 13.35
CA PHE A 177 2.75 5.37 12.88
C PHE A 177 2.01 6.11 13.97
N ASP A 178 1.46 7.28 13.62
CA ASP A 178 0.62 8.10 14.49
C ASP A 178 -0.86 7.68 14.38
N ALA A 179 -1.24 7.06 13.25
CA ALA A 179 -2.54 6.43 13.04
C ALA A 179 -2.38 5.11 12.29
N ILE A 180 -3.21 4.11 12.61
CA ILE A 180 -3.21 2.80 11.94
C ILE A 180 -4.65 2.40 11.67
N LEU A 181 -4.96 2.12 10.41
CA LEU A 181 -6.24 1.57 9.97
C LEU A 181 -6.02 0.24 9.26
N ILE A 182 -6.66 -0.79 9.79
CA ILE A 182 -6.69 -2.15 9.25
C ILE A 182 -8.10 -2.43 8.77
N SER A 183 -8.30 -2.76 7.50
CA SER A 183 -9.63 -2.95 6.92
C SER A 183 -10.46 -4.01 7.66
N GLY A 184 -9.83 -5.09 8.12
CA GLY A 184 -10.50 -6.14 8.89
C GLY A 184 -10.94 -5.71 10.30
N GLU A 185 -10.41 -4.60 10.83
CA GLU A 185 -10.79 -4.04 12.13
C GLU A 185 -11.86 -2.96 12.00
N CYS A 186 -11.66 -2.01 11.07
CA CYS A 186 -12.53 -0.84 10.94
C CYS A 186 -13.72 -1.04 9.98
N GLY A 187 -13.72 -2.12 9.20
CA GLY A 187 -14.76 -2.40 8.20
C GLY A 187 -14.72 -1.52 6.96
N LEU A 188 -13.71 -0.64 6.83
CA LEU A 188 -13.45 0.18 5.65
C LEU A 188 -12.23 -0.36 4.93
N ALA A 189 -12.20 -0.28 3.59
CA ALA A 189 -11.08 -0.78 2.81
C ALA A 189 -10.74 0.14 1.64
N LYS A 190 -9.45 0.27 1.29
CA LYS A 190 -9.04 0.89 0.01
C LYS A 190 -9.64 0.10 -1.15
N PRO A 191 -10.17 0.73 -2.19
CA PRO A 191 -10.05 2.15 -2.57
C PRO A 191 -11.18 3.06 -2.06
N ASP A 192 -12.01 2.65 -1.08
CA ASP A 192 -13.10 3.48 -0.56
C ASP A 192 -12.52 4.77 0.06
N PRO A 193 -12.97 5.97 -0.36
CA PRO A 193 -12.55 7.25 0.22
C PRO A 193 -12.74 7.35 1.73
N ALA A 194 -13.71 6.63 2.30
CA ALA A 194 -14.01 6.67 3.73
C ALA A 194 -12.82 6.23 4.61
N ILE A 195 -11.97 5.30 4.15
CA ILE A 195 -10.81 4.88 4.94
C ILE A 195 -9.73 5.96 5.00
N PHE A 196 -9.58 6.75 3.92
CA PHE A 196 -8.66 7.88 3.89
C PHE A 196 -9.14 9.00 4.82
N GLN A 197 -10.44 9.35 4.75
CA GLN A 197 -11.03 10.32 5.67
C GLN A 197 -10.82 9.89 7.13
N SER A 198 -11.14 8.64 7.47
CA SER A 198 -10.95 8.12 8.83
C SER A 198 -9.48 8.19 9.27
N SER A 199 -8.52 8.02 8.35
CA SER A 199 -7.10 8.16 8.66
C SER A 199 -6.73 9.61 8.98
N LEU A 200 -7.24 10.57 8.21
CA LEU A 200 -6.99 11.99 8.46
C LEU A 200 -7.66 12.47 9.77
N ASP A 201 -8.85 11.96 10.07
CA ASP A 201 -9.53 12.24 11.34
C ASP A 201 -8.69 11.78 12.54
N LEU A 202 -8.14 10.55 12.49
CA LEU A 202 -7.25 10.03 13.53
C LEU A 202 -5.94 10.83 13.65
N LEU A 203 -5.44 11.34 12.53
CA LEU A 203 -4.25 12.18 12.50
C LEU A 203 -4.54 13.65 12.89
N ASN A 204 -5.79 14.03 13.10
CA ASN A 204 -6.22 15.42 13.30
C ASN A 204 -5.62 16.32 12.20
N HIS A 205 -5.93 16.00 10.92
CA HIS A 205 -5.40 16.70 9.76
C HIS A 205 -6.54 16.98 8.76
N GLU A 206 -6.66 18.23 8.31
CA GLU A 206 -7.77 18.70 7.46
C GLU A 206 -7.34 19.08 6.04
N HIS A 207 -6.03 19.29 5.82
CA HIS A 207 -5.49 19.80 4.55
C HIS A 207 -5.12 18.70 3.59
N VAL A 208 -6.04 18.27 2.75
CA VAL A 208 -5.84 17.17 1.78
C VAL A 208 -4.69 17.42 0.80
N ASP A 209 -4.42 18.69 0.46
CA ASP A 209 -3.35 19.05 -0.48
C ASP A 209 -1.92 18.77 0.04
N SER A 210 -1.78 18.53 1.36
CA SER A 210 -0.51 18.21 2.01
C SER A 210 -0.38 16.75 2.40
N VAL A 211 -1.19 15.87 1.81
CA VAL A 211 -1.23 14.43 2.09
C VAL A 211 -0.72 13.63 0.90
N LEU A 212 0.18 12.69 1.16
CA LEU A 212 0.67 11.75 0.15
C LEU A 212 0.34 10.31 0.57
N MET A 213 -0.37 9.57 -0.31
CA MET A 213 -0.53 8.11 -0.18
C MET A 213 0.60 7.40 -0.91
N ILE A 214 1.29 6.49 -0.22
CA ILE A 214 2.39 5.68 -0.75
C ILE A 214 1.97 4.21 -0.74
N GLY A 215 1.95 3.57 -1.91
CA GLY A 215 1.56 2.17 -2.04
C GLY A 215 1.95 1.54 -3.36
N ASP A 216 1.87 0.20 -3.45
CA ASP A 216 2.22 -0.56 -4.65
C ASP A 216 1.02 -0.90 -5.53
N SER A 217 -0.19 -0.85 -4.98
CA SER A 217 -1.42 -1.23 -5.70
C SER A 217 -2.04 -0.07 -6.45
N LEU A 218 -2.13 -0.20 -7.78
CA LEU A 218 -2.85 0.78 -8.61
C LEU A 218 -4.35 0.81 -8.32
N SER A 219 -4.97 -0.35 -8.04
CA SER A 219 -6.42 -0.48 -7.83
C SER A 219 -6.89 -0.03 -6.45
N SER A 220 -6.09 -0.22 -5.42
CA SER A 220 -6.47 0.13 -4.05
C SER A 220 -5.82 1.43 -3.57
N ASP A 221 -4.48 1.56 -3.65
CA ASP A 221 -3.77 2.71 -3.09
C ASP A 221 -3.91 3.94 -3.96
N ILE A 222 -3.52 3.80 -5.24
CA ILE A 222 -3.46 4.94 -6.16
C ILE A 222 -4.87 5.38 -6.58
N ALA A 223 -5.73 4.43 -6.94
CA ALA A 223 -7.12 4.75 -7.25
C ALA A 223 -7.87 5.34 -6.05
N GLY A 224 -7.63 4.79 -4.84
CA GLY A 224 -8.23 5.29 -3.60
C GLY A 224 -7.78 6.72 -3.29
N ALA A 225 -6.49 7.01 -3.36
CA ALA A 225 -5.93 8.35 -3.19
C ALA A 225 -6.51 9.34 -4.20
N ASN A 226 -6.55 8.96 -5.49
CA ASN A 226 -7.10 9.80 -6.55
C ASN A 226 -8.60 10.06 -6.35
N ASN A 227 -9.37 9.05 -5.93
CA ASN A 227 -10.80 9.19 -5.65
C ASN A 227 -11.07 10.08 -4.42
N PHE A 228 -10.19 10.03 -3.44
CA PHE A 228 -10.27 10.87 -2.24
C PHE A 228 -9.77 12.30 -2.50
N GLY A 229 -8.92 12.51 -3.52
CA GLY A 229 -8.42 13.83 -3.91
C GLY A 229 -7.09 14.22 -3.27
N ILE A 230 -6.29 13.23 -2.80
CA ILE A 230 -4.92 13.42 -2.31
C ILE A 230 -3.89 12.98 -3.34
N ASP A 231 -2.65 13.45 -3.18
CA ASP A 231 -1.54 13.00 -4.03
C ASP A 231 -1.18 11.54 -3.76
N SER A 232 -0.67 10.86 -4.80
CA SER A 232 -0.36 9.44 -4.76
C SER A 232 1.04 9.14 -5.29
N CYS A 233 1.77 8.25 -4.59
CA CYS A 233 3.09 7.77 -4.95
C CYS A 233 3.03 6.26 -5.18
N TRP A 234 3.13 5.86 -6.45
CA TRP A 234 3.18 4.45 -6.82
C TRP A 234 4.57 3.88 -6.61
N TYR A 235 4.73 3.02 -5.62
CA TYR A 235 5.94 2.24 -5.39
C TYR A 235 5.98 1.06 -6.36
N ASN A 236 6.84 1.15 -7.39
CA ASN A 236 6.92 0.21 -8.51
C ASN A 236 8.34 -0.35 -8.71
N PRO A 237 8.91 -1.08 -7.74
CA PRO A 237 10.28 -1.59 -7.84
C PRO A 237 10.49 -2.56 -9.01
N LYS A 238 9.42 -3.18 -9.49
CA LYS A 238 9.46 -4.11 -10.63
C LYS A 238 9.36 -3.41 -11.99
N ARG A 239 9.25 -2.09 -12.03
CA ARG A 239 9.10 -1.28 -13.25
C ARG A 239 7.98 -1.77 -14.17
N LEU A 240 6.85 -2.14 -13.58
CA LEU A 240 5.67 -2.56 -14.32
C LEU A 240 5.16 -1.39 -15.19
N LYS A 241 4.66 -1.72 -16.38
CA LYS A 241 4.03 -0.70 -17.23
C LYS A 241 2.66 -0.33 -16.67
N LEU A 242 2.37 0.95 -16.68
CA LEU A 242 1.02 1.45 -16.37
C LEU A 242 0.06 0.97 -17.47
N GLN A 243 -0.91 0.14 -17.10
CA GLN A 243 -1.89 -0.47 -18.03
C GLN A 243 -3.32 -0.02 -17.74
N SER A 244 -3.50 1.02 -16.94
CA SER A 244 -4.80 1.51 -16.48
C SER A 244 -4.94 3.01 -16.75
N ASN A 245 -6.16 3.53 -16.65
CA ASN A 245 -6.44 4.97 -16.65
C ASN A 245 -6.13 5.65 -15.30
N ILE A 246 -5.54 4.90 -14.36
CA ILE A 246 -5.16 5.39 -13.04
C ILE A 246 -3.78 6.05 -13.17
N SER A 247 -3.69 7.34 -12.88
CA SER A 247 -2.45 8.11 -12.96
C SER A 247 -1.95 8.45 -11.57
N PRO A 248 -0.82 7.88 -11.10
CA PRO A 248 -0.18 8.32 -9.85
C PRO A 248 0.41 9.73 -10.02
N THR A 249 0.46 10.52 -8.95
CA THR A 249 1.17 11.81 -8.92
C THR A 249 2.67 11.57 -9.09
N PHE A 250 3.20 10.54 -8.41
CA PHE A 250 4.60 10.11 -8.50
C PHE A 250 4.69 8.61 -8.75
N THR A 251 5.75 8.20 -9.46
CA THR A 251 6.15 6.80 -9.57
C THR A 251 7.60 6.68 -9.12
N VAL A 252 7.85 5.82 -8.15
CA VAL A 252 9.16 5.57 -7.57
C VAL A 252 9.53 4.10 -7.65
N TYR A 253 10.82 3.81 -7.72
CA TYR A 253 11.32 2.45 -7.92
C TYR A 253 12.12 1.92 -6.72
N SER A 254 12.35 2.78 -5.73
CA SER A 254 13.01 2.42 -4.47
C SER A 254 12.41 3.20 -3.31
N LEU A 255 12.55 2.66 -2.09
CA LEU A 255 12.14 3.37 -0.87
C LEU A 255 12.93 4.67 -0.67
N GLN A 256 14.17 4.72 -1.16
CA GLN A 256 15.02 5.91 -1.09
C GLN A 256 14.44 7.10 -1.88
N GLU A 257 13.79 6.83 -3.02
CA GLU A 257 13.16 7.88 -3.83
C GLU A 257 11.96 8.51 -3.11
N ILE A 258 11.26 7.76 -2.25
CA ILE A 258 10.15 8.26 -1.43
C ILE A 258 10.66 9.32 -0.44
N ALA A 259 11.83 9.12 0.16
CA ALA A 259 12.41 10.06 1.11
C ALA A 259 12.65 11.46 0.52
N ASN A 260 12.85 11.55 -0.80
CA ASN A 260 13.09 12.82 -1.50
C ASN A 260 11.80 13.63 -1.73
N LEU A 261 10.64 13.08 -1.38
CA LEU A 261 9.35 13.77 -1.51
C LEU A 261 8.96 14.53 -0.23
N PHE A 262 9.68 14.34 0.86
CA PHE A 262 9.53 14.93 2.19
C PHE A 262 10.74 15.76 2.58
#